data_48add3417dc26219e9e5c3dfa3a26a6e
#
_entry.id   48add3417dc26219e9e5c3dfa3a26a6e
#
_cell.length_a   1.000
_cell.length_b   1.000
_cell.length_c   1.000
_cell.angle_alpha   90.00
_cell.angle_beta   90.00
_cell.angle_gamma   90.00
#
_symmetry.space_group_name_H-M   'P 1'
#
loop_
_entity.id
_entity.type
_entity.pdbx_description
1 polymer ?
#
loop_
_entity_poly.entity_id
_entity_poly.type
_entity_poly.pdbx_seq_one_letter_code
_entity_poly.pdbx_strand_id
1 'polypeptide(L)'
;MDNTYLDNKIKNTCNGCGVCALVCPKKCIKMVEDAEGFLYPEIDEKSCIKCGKCRRVCSNYPKNNEYTIKAYATKNKNEENRKNSTSGGMFKILAEYVINNNGVVFGVKLNENLIAMHDYAESTDDCKKFSTSKYVRSDLNCSYEKVKELLDSERKVLFTGTPCQIQGLRNFIGKDNENLILCEIICHANPSPKVLKMYLRNNELLYGKKIKNIYFRSKDKEMNNGAYIEFEDGFKKSAATYITAFTGAQLISRPSCNNCQFVSSNRKADFTIGDFWGIDKVFPDFNDGKGISLLTVNTEKATKIFNKIKENMEFYETNLKLAFANNHNCNLPQSKYRKKFFEKIADGSINENNIIKYMNKYSKKPIYRRLLGKAKKLIIR
;
A
#
# COMPACT_ATOMS: atom_id res chain seq x y z
N MET A 1 4.63 35.14 9.03
CA MET A 1 4.01 33.86 8.68
C MET A 1 4.79 32.77 9.42
N ASP A 2 4.13 32.11 10.35
CA ASP A 2 4.76 31.05 11.15
C ASP A 2 5.23 29.92 10.21
N ASN A 3 6.53 29.78 10.08
CA ASN A 3 7.18 28.78 9.22
C ASN A 3 7.26 27.39 9.88
N THR A 4 6.75 27.23 11.08
CA THR A 4 6.64 25.94 11.77
C THR A 4 5.44 25.16 11.22
N TYR A 5 5.66 24.50 10.14
CA TYR A 5 4.73 23.65 9.39
C TYR A 5 4.27 22.41 10.18
N LEU A 6 4.97 22.05 11.23
CA LEU A 6 4.79 20.82 11.99
C LEU A 6 4.10 21.11 13.32
N ASP A 7 2.85 21.61 13.27
CA ASP A 7 2.02 21.84 14.44
C ASP A 7 1.28 20.55 14.89
N ASN A 8 0.52 20.66 16.00
CA ASN A 8 -0.21 19.54 16.60
C ASN A 8 -1.26 18.86 15.70
N LYS A 9 -1.53 19.37 14.50
CA LYS A 9 -2.47 18.79 13.52
C LYS A 9 -1.80 17.77 12.60
N ILE A 10 -0.49 17.60 12.68
CA ILE A 10 0.28 16.78 11.75
C ILE A 10 -0.18 15.32 11.70
N LYS A 11 -0.63 14.74 12.83
CA LYS A 11 -1.06 13.33 12.88
C LYS A 11 -2.22 13.03 11.94
N ASN A 12 -3.14 13.99 11.74
CA ASN A 12 -4.30 13.82 10.88
C ASN A 12 -4.02 14.08 9.40
N THR A 13 -2.87 14.64 9.06
CA THR A 13 -2.51 15.01 7.69
C THR A 13 -1.24 14.35 7.20
N CYS A 14 -0.25 14.12 8.06
CA CYS A 14 1.04 13.55 7.67
C CYS A 14 0.91 12.09 7.22
N ASN A 15 1.37 11.82 6.00
CA ASN A 15 1.39 10.46 5.42
C ASN A 15 2.65 9.66 5.80
N GLY A 16 3.62 10.27 6.49
CA GLY A 16 4.88 9.63 6.87
C GLY A 16 5.78 9.27 5.67
N CYS A 17 5.74 10.04 4.58
CA CYS A 17 6.54 9.75 3.38
C CYS A 17 8.04 10.09 3.54
N GLY A 18 8.45 10.80 4.60
CA GLY A 18 9.86 11.07 4.92
C GLY A 18 10.55 12.15 4.08
N VAL A 19 9.95 12.63 2.99
CA VAL A 19 10.60 13.58 2.06
C VAL A 19 11.07 14.86 2.73
N CYS A 20 10.32 15.35 3.73
CA CYS A 20 10.70 16.56 4.48
C CYS A 20 12.05 16.40 5.20
N ALA A 21 12.36 15.21 5.70
CA ALA A 21 13.65 14.90 6.31
C ALA A 21 14.78 14.84 5.27
N LEU A 22 14.52 14.21 4.11
CA LEU A 22 15.51 14.05 3.04
C LEU A 22 15.96 15.38 2.42
N VAL A 23 15.02 16.31 2.23
CA VAL A 23 15.35 17.60 1.58
C VAL A 23 15.89 18.65 2.54
N CYS A 24 15.94 18.36 3.84
CA CYS A 24 16.38 19.34 4.83
C CYS A 24 17.88 19.63 4.71
N PRO A 25 18.32 20.85 4.31
CA PRO A 25 19.72 21.15 4.11
C PRO A 25 20.53 21.13 5.41
N LYS A 26 19.85 21.30 6.55
CA LYS A 26 20.46 21.25 7.87
C LYS A 26 20.30 19.89 8.55
N LYS A 27 19.62 18.92 7.89
CA LYS A 27 19.32 17.59 8.45
C LYS A 27 18.68 17.65 9.85
N CYS A 28 17.96 18.75 10.14
CA CYS A 28 17.33 18.99 11.43
C CYS A 28 15.95 18.36 11.58
N ILE A 29 15.52 17.54 10.62
CA ILE A 29 14.25 16.80 10.67
C ILE A 29 14.55 15.31 10.77
N LYS A 30 14.03 14.67 11.81
CA LYS A 30 14.10 13.22 12.00
C LYS A 30 12.70 12.62 11.92
N MET A 31 12.60 11.43 11.34
CA MET A 31 11.36 10.67 11.37
C MET A 31 11.34 9.80 12.63
N VAL A 32 10.42 10.12 13.54
CA VAL A 32 10.31 9.46 14.86
C VAL A 32 9.03 8.66 14.94
N GLU A 33 9.14 7.45 15.50
CA GLU A 33 7.98 6.58 15.71
C GLU A 33 7.17 7.06 16.92
N ASP A 34 5.86 7.21 16.73
CA ASP A 34 4.95 7.55 17.82
C ASP A 34 4.47 6.28 18.58
N ALA A 35 3.70 6.49 19.64
CA ALA A 35 3.18 5.39 20.47
C ALA A 35 2.32 4.38 19.68
N GLU A 36 1.77 4.78 18.54
CA GLU A 36 0.96 3.93 17.65
C GLU A 36 1.79 3.16 16.62
N GLY A 37 3.10 3.43 16.52
CA GLY A 37 4.00 2.78 15.57
C GLY A 37 4.05 3.44 14.19
N PHE A 38 3.74 4.73 14.10
CA PHE A 38 3.84 5.50 12.86
C PHE A 38 4.94 6.56 12.94
N LEU A 39 5.71 6.68 11.86
CA LEU A 39 6.75 7.69 11.75
C LEU A 39 6.15 9.07 11.47
N TYR A 40 6.58 10.06 12.27
CA TYR A 40 6.28 11.48 12.09
C TYR A 40 7.55 12.31 12.11
N PRO A 41 7.62 13.43 11.38
CA PRO A 41 8.78 14.30 11.42
C PRO A 41 8.82 15.09 12.73
N GLU A 42 9.98 15.10 13.37
CA GLU A 42 10.34 16.01 14.47
C GLU A 42 11.43 16.96 14.01
N ILE A 43 11.29 18.26 14.33
CA ILE A 43 12.25 19.30 13.94
C ILE A 43 13.08 19.69 15.17
N ASP A 44 14.40 19.66 15.01
CA ASP A 44 15.30 20.39 15.91
C ASP A 44 15.24 21.88 15.54
N GLU A 45 14.45 22.63 16.30
CA GLU A 45 14.23 24.05 16.06
C GLU A 45 15.49 24.90 16.20
N LYS A 46 16.47 24.45 17.02
CA LYS A 46 17.75 25.17 17.20
C LYS A 46 18.59 25.16 15.93
N SER A 47 18.56 24.06 15.19
CA SER A 47 19.29 23.90 13.93
C SER A 47 18.49 24.32 12.71
N CYS A 48 17.19 24.61 12.84
CA CYS A 48 16.29 24.94 11.74
C CYS A 48 16.45 26.38 11.27
N ILE A 49 16.88 26.57 10.01
CA ILE A 49 17.01 27.90 9.36
C ILE A 49 15.69 28.42 8.76
N LYS A 50 14.56 27.77 9.02
CA LYS A 50 13.20 28.17 8.57
C LYS A 50 13.07 28.40 7.05
N CYS A 51 13.85 27.69 6.21
CA CYS A 51 13.88 27.85 4.75
C CYS A 51 12.62 27.36 4.02
N GLY A 52 11.70 26.65 4.68
CA GLY A 52 10.44 26.17 4.13
C GLY A 52 10.53 25.05 3.08
N LYS A 53 11.70 24.47 2.80
CA LYS A 53 11.86 23.38 1.81
C LYS A 53 10.97 22.17 2.16
N CYS A 54 10.92 21.78 3.45
CA CYS A 54 10.11 20.66 3.93
C CYS A 54 8.62 20.83 3.60
N ARG A 55 8.10 22.06 3.65
CA ARG A 55 6.70 22.36 3.29
C ARG A 55 6.48 22.25 1.78
N ARG A 56 7.39 22.80 0.97
CA ARG A 56 7.25 22.80 -0.49
C ARG A 56 7.25 21.40 -1.12
N VAL A 57 7.90 20.42 -0.49
CA VAL A 57 7.98 19.04 -0.99
C VAL A 57 6.98 18.10 -0.34
N CYS A 58 6.19 18.58 0.61
CA CYS A 58 5.26 17.72 1.32
C CYS A 58 4.20 17.13 0.37
N SER A 59 3.99 15.83 0.45
CA SER A 59 2.99 15.13 -0.37
C SER A 59 1.55 15.62 -0.14
N ASN A 60 1.30 16.32 0.98
CA ASN A 60 0.01 16.93 1.29
C ASN A 60 -0.28 18.21 0.48
N TYR A 61 0.69 18.70 -0.27
CA TYR A 61 0.52 19.81 -1.23
C TYR A 61 0.81 19.31 -2.64
N PRO A 62 -0.09 18.50 -3.23
CA PRO A 62 0.12 17.96 -4.56
C PRO A 62 0.08 19.08 -5.58
N LYS A 63 0.99 19.02 -6.55
CA LYS A 63 0.87 19.82 -7.76
C LYS A 63 -0.29 19.29 -8.59
N ASN A 64 -1.15 20.17 -9.08
CA ASN A 64 -2.24 19.77 -9.97
C ASN A 64 -1.66 19.45 -11.35
N ASN A 65 -1.80 18.20 -11.76
CA ASN A 65 -1.58 17.77 -13.13
C ASN A 65 -2.92 17.20 -13.63
N GLU A 66 -3.36 17.65 -14.79
CA GLU A 66 -4.49 17.03 -15.47
C GLU A 66 -3.94 15.90 -16.33
N TYR A 67 -4.54 14.72 -16.21
CA TYR A 67 -4.20 13.54 -16.99
C TYR A 67 -5.45 13.01 -17.69
N THR A 68 -5.28 12.57 -18.94
CA THR A 68 -6.30 11.78 -19.61
C THR A 68 -6.16 10.32 -19.17
N ILE A 69 -7.03 9.90 -18.27
CA ILE A 69 -6.96 8.57 -17.65
C ILE A 69 -7.82 7.58 -18.45
N LYS A 70 -7.18 6.52 -18.97
CA LYS A 70 -7.85 5.33 -19.51
C LYS A 70 -7.84 4.21 -18.49
N ALA A 71 -8.94 3.47 -18.39
CA ALA A 71 -9.07 2.36 -17.46
C ALA A 71 -9.33 1.04 -18.19
N TYR A 72 -8.72 -0.03 -17.68
CA TYR A 72 -8.79 -1.36 -18.26
C TYR A 72 -9.01 -2.44 -17.18
N ALA A 73 -9.83 -3.44 -17.51
CA ALA A 73 -9.78 -4.73 -16.85
C ALA A 73 -8.70 -5.57 -17.54
N THR A 74 -7.75 -6.12 -16.77
CA THR A 74 -6.58 -6.80 -17.33
C THR A 74 -6.25 -8.11 -16.63
N LYS A 75 -5.73 -9.08 -17.37
CA LYS A 75 -5.11 -10.28 -16.84
C LYS A 75 -3.86 -10.67 -17.64
N ASN A 76 -2.81 -11.07 -16.95
CA ASN A 76 -1.56 -11.53 -17.54
C ASN A 76 -1.80 -12.83 -18.30
N LYS A 77 -1.32 -12.94 -19.54
CA LYS A 77 -1.40 -14.19 -20.36
C LYS A 77 -0.51 -15.29 -19.78
N ASN A 78 0.58 -14.97 -19.09
CA ASN A 78 1.39 -15.95 -18.39
C ASN A 78 0.67 -16.43 -17.13
N GLU A 79 0.17 -17.66 -17.16
CA GLU A 79 -0.59 -18.29 -16.07
C GLU A 79 0.21 -18.41 -14.78
N GLU A 80 1.51 -18.70 -14.85
CA GLU A 80 2.37 -18.81 -13.67
C GLU A 80 2.54 -17.44 -12.98
N ASN A 81 2.83 -16.40 -13.75
CA ASN A 81 2.91 -15.03 -13.24
C ASN A 81 1.59 -14.60 -12.60
N ARG A 82 0.48 -14.97 -13.19
CA ARG A 82 -0.85 -14.68 -12.68
C ARG A 82 -1.18 -15.45 -11.40
N LYS A 83 -0.82 -16.74 -11.34
CA LYS A 83 -0.98 -17.59 -10.14
C LYS A 83 -0.22 -17.02 -8.95
N ASN A 84 1.02 -16.58 -9.18
CA ASN A 84 1.92 -16.03 -8.15
C ASN A 84 1.66 -14.55 -7.85
N SER A 85 0.59 -13.96 -8.37
CA SER A 85 0.17 -12.59 -8.12
C SER A 85 -1.11 -12.54 -7.29
N THR A 86 -1.32 -11.46 -6.54
CA THR A 86 -2.55 -11.25 -5.75
C THR A 86 -3.79 -11.08 -6.64
N SER A 87 -3.64 -10.42 -7.79
CA SER A 87 -4.71 -10.08 -8.74
C SER A 87 -4.42 -10.65 -10.13
N GLY A 88 -4.66 -9.89 -11.19
CA GLY A 88 -4.42 -10.29 -12.59
C GLY A 88 -2.96 -10.29 -13.05
N GLY A 89 -1.98 -9.90 -12.22
CA GLY A 89 -0.56 -10.03 -12.53
C GLY A 89 0.08 -8.84 -13.26
N MET A 90 -0.52 -7.64 -13.22
CA MET A 90 -0.02 -6.45 -13.92
C MET A 90 1.36 -5.97 -13.48
N PHE A 91 1.68 -6.05 -12.16
CA PHE A 91 3.01 -5.68 -11.66
C PHE A 91 4.12 -6.43 -12.41
N LYS A 92 3.95 -7.74 -12.63
CA LYS A 92 4.94 -8.58 -13.32
C LYS A 92 5.21 -8.09 -14.75
N ILE A 93 4.17 -7.73 -15.50
CA ILE A 93 4.31 -7.23 -16.89
C ILE A 93 5.10 -5.91 -16.92
N LEU A 94 4.80 -4.99 -16.00
CA LEU A 94 5.52 -3.72 -15.89
C LEU A 94 6.98 -3.94 -15.46
N ALA A 95 7.22 -4.84 -14.50
CA ALA A 95 8.55 -5.18 -14.04
C ALA A 95 9.40 -5.81 -15.15
N GLU A 96 8.88 -6.79 -15.85
CA GLU A 96 9.54 -7.44 -17.00
C GLU A 96 9.89 -6.43 -18.09
N TYR A 97 8.97 -5.50 -18.42
CA TYR A 97 9.26 -4.45 -19.38
C TYR A 97 10.45 -3.59 -18.96
N VAL A 98 10.53 -3.20 -17.68
CA VAL A 98 11.61 -2.33 -17.20
C VAL A 98 12.92 -3.08 -17.14
N ILE A 99 12.95 -4.31 -16.62
CA ILE A 99 14.14 -5.17 -16.54
C ILE A 99 14.70 -5.45 -17.94
N ASN A 100 13.84 -5.82 -18.90
CA ASN A 100 14.24 -6.10 -20.27
C ASN A 100 14.77 -4.86 -21.02
N ASN A 101 14.59 -3.68 -20.47
CA ASN A 101 15.18 -2.42 -20.94
C ASN A 101 16.32 -1.93 -20.03
N ASN A 102 17.07 -2.84 -19.39
CA ASN A 102 18.18 -2.56 -18.47
C ASN A 102 17.83 -1.62 -17.31
N GLY A 103 16.57 -1.63 -16.91
CA GLY A 103 16.07 -0.79 -15.83
C GLY A 103 16.11 -1.47 -14.46
N VAL A 104 15.65 -0.75 -13.46
CA VAL A 104 15.59 -1.16 -12.05
C VAL A 104 14.15 -1.05 -11.55
N VAL A 105 13.70 -2.04 -10.82
CA VAL A 105 12.32 -2.10 -10.28
C VAL A 105 12.35 -1.95 -8.77
N PHE A 106 11.63 -0.98 -8.24
CA PHE A 106 11.41 -0.81 -6.80
C PHE A 106 10.03 -1.35 -6.42
N GLY A 107 10.02 -2.12 -5.34
CA GLY A 107 8.80 -2.68 -4.76
C GLY A 107 8.96 -2.95 -3.27
N VAL A 108 7.92 -3.51 -2.66
CA VAL A 108 7.91 -3.81 -1.22
C VAL A 108 8.14 -5.29 -1.00
N LYS A 109 9.15 -5.63 -0.17
CA LYS A 109 9.38 -6.98 0.37
C LYS A 109 9.09 -7.02 1.87
N LEU A 110 8.98 -8.21 2.43
CA LEU A 110 9.20 -8.47 3.85
C LEU A 110 10.66 -8.92 4.02
N ASN A 111 11.35 -8.34 5.00
CA ASN A 111 12.68 -8.83 5.37
C ASN A 111 12.57 -10.07 6.29
N GLU A 112 13.69 -10.60 6.75
CA GLU A 112 13.77 -11.76 7.66
C GLU A 112 13.04 -11.54 9.01
N ASN A 113 12.85 -10.30 9.42
CA ASN A 113 12.08 -9.94 10.62
C ASN A 113 10.61 -9.60 10.31
N LEU A 114 10.12 -9.92 9.10
CA LEU A 114 8.77 -9.64 8.60
C LEU A 114 8.40 -8.15 8.61
N ILE A 115 9.39 -7.28 8.52
CA ILE A 115 9.22 -5.83 8.35
C ILE A 115 9.06 -5.54 6.85
N ALA A 116 7.97 -4.85 6.51
CA ALA A 116 7.77 -4.41 5.13
C ALA A 116 8.69 -3.22 4.82
N MET A 117 9.48 -3.35 3.75
CA MET A 117 10.39 -2.31 3.32
C MET A 117 10.47 -2.22 1.80
N HIS A 118 10.73 -1.03 1.28
CA HIS A 118 11.10 -0.87 -0.12
C HIS A 118 12.50 -1.41 -0.37
N ASP A 119 12.64 -2.05 -1.50
CA ASP A 119 13.91 -2.58 -2.01
C ASP A 119 13.87 -2.50 -3.54
N TYR A 120 14.99 -2.79 -4.19
CA TYR A 120 15.08 -2.80 -5.64
C TYR A 120 15.52 -4.16 -6.19
N ALA A 121 15.25 -4.38 -7.46
CA ALA A 121 15.58 -5.57 -8.22
C ALA A 121 16.07 -5.17 -9.62
N GLU A 122 17.07 -5.92 -10.13
CA GLU A 122 17.63 -5.74 -11.47
C GLU A 122 17.44 -6.99 -12.34
N SER A 123 16.72 -7.99 -11.85
CA SER A 123 16.31 -9.17 -12.61
C SER A 123 14.83 -9.50 -12.38
N THR A 124 14.21 -10.19 -13.33
CA THR A 124 12.82 -10.65 -13.21
C THR A 124 12.65 -11.68 -12.10
N ASP A 125 13.67 -12.47 -11.83
CA ASP A 125 13.66 -13.44 -10.74
C ASP A 125 13.67 -12.74 -9.37
N ASP A 126 14.54 -11.78 -9.18
CA ASP A 126 14.61 -10.99 -7.95
C ASP A 126 13.32 -10.15 -7.71
N CYS A 127 12.59 -9.76 -8.76
CA CYS A 127 11.30 -9.12 -8.63
C CYS A 127 10.22 -9.99 -7.94
N LYS A 128 10.44 -11.31 -7.81
CA LYS A 128 9.50 -12.22 -7.11
C LYS A 128 9.30 -11.83 -5.64
N LYS A 129 10.33 -11.26 -4.98
CA LYS A 129 10.24 -10.77 -3.58
C LYS A 129 9.19 -9.67 -3.40
N PHE A 130 8.83 -8.94 -4.45
CA PHE A 130 7.82 -7.89 -4.45
C PHE A 130 6.40 -8.40 -4.70
N SER A 131 6.26 -9.65 -5.13
CA SER A 131 4.96 -10.25 -5.40
C SER A 131 4.09 -10.28 -4.15
N THR A 132 2.78 -10.28 -4.34
CA THR A 132 1.73 -10.25 -3.32
C THR A 132 1.61 -8.93 -2.55
N SER A 133 0.42 -8.70 -1.99
CA SER A 133 0.12 -7.48 -1.21
C SER A 133 0.72 -7.57 0.20
N LYS A 134 1.25 -6.45 0.69
CA LYS A 134 1.69 -6.30 2.08
C LYS A 134 0.79 -5.25 2.75
N TYR A 135 -0.12 -5.71 3.61
CA TYR A 135 -1.07 -4.82 4.31
C TYR A 135 -0.46 -4.29 5.60
N VAL A 136 0.58 -3.50 5.44
CA VAL A 136 1.29 -2.78 6.48
C VAL A 136 2.05 -1.62 5.86
N ARG A 137 2.33 -0.57 6.61
CA ARG A 137 3.21 0.52 6.14
C ARG A 137 4.61 -0.01 5.87
N SER A 138 5.09 0.17 4.65
CA SER A 138 6.48 -0.12 4.33
C SER A 138 7.43 1.00 4.77
N ASP A 139 8.59 0.63 5.28
CA ASP A 139 9.71 1.54 5.37
C ASP A 139 10.23 1.86 3.97
N LEU A 140 10.47 3.12 3.69
CA LEU A 140 11.04 3.54 2.41
C LEU A 140 12.54 3.28 2.33
N ASN A 141 13.19 3.09 3.50
CA ASN A 141 14.64 2.96 3.55
C ASN A 141 15.29 4.10 2.72
N CYS A 142 16.44 3.93 2.11
CA CYS A 142 17.06 4.92 1.22
C CYS A 142 16.55 4.86 -0.23
N SER A 143 15.31 4.38 -0.45
CA SER A 143 14.82 4.13 -1.83
C SER A 143 14.70 5.39 -2.67
N TYR A 144 14.35 6.53 -2.10
CA TYR A 144 14.20 7.76 -2.88
C TYR A 144 15.55 8.29 -3.35
N GLU A 145 16.57 8.23 -2.48
CA GLU A 145 17.94 8.62 -2.83
C GLU A 145 18.50 7.66 -3.89
N LYS A 146 18.26 6.35 -3.74
CA LYS A 146 18.72 5.37 -4.73
C LYS A 146 18.02 5.55 -6.08
N VAL A 147 16.72 5.88 -6.10
CA VAL A 147 16.02 6.24 -7.35
C VAL A 147 16.68 7.45 -8.00
N LYS A 148 16.99 8.49 -7.21
CA LYS A 148 17.65 9.69 -7.74
C LYS A 148 19.01 9.36 -8.34
N GLU A 149 19.85 8.59 -7.66
CA GLU A 149 21.17 8.13 -8.14
C GLU A 149 21.05 7.39 -9.49
N LEU A 150 20.08 6.45 -9.59
CA LEU A 150 19.84 5.69 -10.82
C LEU A 150 19.37 6.58 -11.98
N LEU A 151 18.52 7.57 -11.70
CA LEU A 151 18.06 8.52 -12.70
C LEU A 151 19.18 9.49 -13.15
N ASP A 152 20.06 9.89 -12.23
CA ASP A 152 21.24 10.71 -12.54
C ASP A 152 22.25 9.91 -13.43
N SER A 153 22.22 8.56 -13.36
CA SER A 153 22.96 7.64 -14.23
C SER A 153 22.15 7.19 -15.46
N GLU A 154 21.08 7.91 -15.81
CA GLU A 154 20.20 7.65 -16.96
C GLU A 154 19.54 6.25 -16.97
N ARG A 155 19.54 5.53 -15.83
CA ARG A 155 18.88 4.23 -15.71
C ARG A 155 17.35 4.40 -15.67
N LYS A 156 16.67 3.51 -16.38
CA LYS A 156 15.21 3.42 -16.30
C LYS A 156 14.78 2.83 -14.94
N VAL A 157 13.81 3.46 -14.28
CA VAL A 157 13.33 3.05 -12.96
C VAL A 157 11.81 2.89 -12.97
N LEU A 158 11.32 1.74 -12.53
CA LEU A 158 9.93 1.56 -12.11
C LEU A 158 9.88 1.67 -10.59
N PHE A 159 9.17 2.66 -10.07
CA PHE A 159 8.91 2.74 -8.64
C PHE A 159 7.43 2.42 -8.35
N THR A 160 7.18 1.40 -7.52
CA THR A 160 5.83 1.01 -7.10
C THR A 160 5.62 1.35 -5.63
N GLY A 161 4.44 1.90 -5.30
CA GLY A 161 4.13 2.28 -3.93
C GLY A 161 2.69 2.74 -3.73
N THR A 162 2.36 3.15 -2.52
CA THR A 162 1.07 3.79 -2.25
C THR A 162 1.05 5.21 -2.84
N PRO A 163 -0.13 5.80 -3.15
CA PRO A 163 -0.20 7.12 -3.78
C PRO A 163 0.55 8.22 -3.04
N CYS A 164 0.54 8.19 -1.71
CA CYS A 164 1.29 9.17 -0.90
C CYS A 164 2.82 8.96 -0.99
N GLN A 165 3.30 7.73 -1.19
CA GLN A 165 4.72 7.45 -1.44
C GLN A 165 5.13 7.89 -2.85
N ILE A 166 4.31 7.60 -3.84
CA ILE A 166 4.50 8.07 -5.23
C ILE A 166 4.60 9.60 -5.28
N GLN A 167 3.65 10.29 -4.63
CA GLN A 167 3.68 11.77 -4.59
C GLN A 167 4.91 12.28 -3.84
N GLY A 168 5.33 11.59 -2.77
CA GLY A 168 6.56 11.91 -2.04
C GLY A 168 7.78 11.82 -2.94
N LEU A 169 7.95 10.72 -3.67
CA LEU A 169 9.05 10.55 -4.62
C LEU A 169 9.02 11.62 -5.73
N ARG A 170 7.86 11.87 -6.33
CA ARG A 170 7.71 12.90 -7.36
C ARG A 170 8.17 14.27 -6.85
N ASN A 171 7.75 14.64 -5.63
CA ASN A 171 8.15 15.91 -5.03
C ASN A 171 9.63 15.95 -4.67
N PHE A 172 10.24 14.81 -4.32
CA PHE A 172 11.67 14.68 -4.04
C PHE A 172 12.51 14.85 -5.30
N ILE A 173 12.13 14.21 -6.40
CA ILE A 173 12.81 14.38 -7.71
C ILE A 173 12.60 15.79 -8.26
N GLY A 174 11.44 16.40 -8.04
CA GLY A 174 11.14 17.81 -8.31
C GLY A 174 10.90 18.18 -9.77
N LYS A 175 11.20 17.30 -10.71
CA LYS A 175 10.98 17.47 -12.17
C LYS A 175 10.47 16.16 -12.77
N ASP A 176 9.77 16.26 -13.88
CA ASP A 176 9.43 15.07 -14.66
C ASP A 176 10.69 14.46 -15.28
N ASN A 177 10.72 13.13 -15.36
CA ASN A 177 11.83 12.37 -15.90
C ASN A 177 11.27 11.19 -16.72
N GLU A 178 11.67 11.09 -17.98
CA GLU A 178 11.21 10.03 -18.89
C GLU A 178 11.65 8.63 -18.44
N ASN A 179 12.77 8.53 -17.73
CA ASN A 179 13.27 7.28 -17.20
C ASN A 179 12.59 6.85 -15.89
N LEU A 180 11.81 7.73 -15.24
CA LEU A 180 11.08 7.40 -14.02
C LEU A 180 9.63 7.00 -14.36
N ILE A 181 9.32 5.74 -14.20
CA ILE A 181 7.97 5.18 -14.33
C ILE A 181 7.38 5.01 -12.95
N LEU A 182 6.28 5.70 -12.67
CA LEU A 182 5.58 5.65 -11.40
C LEU A 182 4.35 4.74 -11.50
N CYS A 183 4.26 3.74 -10.63
CA CYS A 183 3.10 2.86 -10.54
C CYS A 183 2.53 2.87 -9.12
N GLU A 184 1.36 3.47 -8.94
CA GLU A 184 0.67 3.45 -7.66
C GLU A 184 -0.27 2.25 -7.54
N ILE A 185 -0.41 1.74 -6.31
CA ILE A 185 -1.43 0.74 -5.99
C ILE A 185 -2.70 1.43 -5.46
N ILE A 186 -3.87 0.83 -5.72
CA ILE A 186 -5.10 1.25 -5.03
C ILE A 186 -4.94 0.92 -3.54
N CYS A 187 -4.96 1.96 -2.71
CA CYS A 187 -4.62 1.86 -1.29
C CYS A 187 -5.84 2.13 -0.42
N HIS A 188 -6.17 1.22 0.49
CA HIS A 188 -7.24 1.40 1.47
C HIS A 188 -6.84 2.25 2.67
N ALA A 189 -5.64 2.05 3.19
CA ALA A 189 -5.00 2.77 4.29
C ALA A 189 -3.64 2.12 4.60
N ASN A 190 -2.90 2.70 5.55
CA ASN A 190 -1.64 2.16 6.06
C ASN A 190 -1.81 1.68 7.50
N PRO A 191 -1.84 0.35 7.75
CA PRO A 191 -1.86 -0.21 9.09
C PRO A 191 -0.54 0.01 9.83
N SER A 192 -0.62 0.06 11.17
CA SER A 192 0.53 0.23 12.06
C SER A 192 1.51 -0.94 11.99
N PRO A 193 2.80 -0.70 11.72
CA PRO A 193 3.85 -1.72 11.78
C PRO A 193 4.00 -2.30 13.21
N LYS A 194 3.88 -1.48 14.25
CA LYS A 194 3.91 -1.92 15.65
C LYS A 194 2.83 -2.94 15.94
N VAL A 195 1.59 -2.69 15.50
CA VAL A 195 0.47 -3.62 15.69
C VAL A 195 0.71 -4.93 14.94
N LEU A 196 1.27 -4.89 13.72
CA LEU A 196 1.64 -6.12 13.02
C LEU A 196 2.69 -6.92 13.80
N LYS A 197 3.75 -6.29 14.25
CA LYS A 197 4.80 -6.92 15.05
C LYS A 197 4.22 -7.59 16.31
N MET A 198 3.39 -6.87 17.07
CA MET A 198 2.72 -7.41 18.25
C MET A 198 1.79 -8.59 17.90
N TYR A 199 1.06 -8.50 16.78
CA TYR A 199 0.18 -9.57 16.30
C TYR A 199 0.96 -10.84 15.94
N LEU A 200 2.07 -10.70 15.22
CA LEU A 200 2.94 -11.83 14.88
C LEU A 200 3.53 -12.45 16.14
N ARG A 201 4.08 -11.64 17.04
CA ARG A 201 4.63 -12.13 18.31
C ARG A 201 3.60 -12.86 19.18
N ASN A 202 2.36 -12.36 19.23
CA ASN A 202 1.28 -13.05 19.95
C ASN A 202 0.99 -14.44 19.36
N ASN A 203 1.03 -14.58 18.02
CA ASN A 203 0.86 -15.90 17.39
C ASN A 203 2.04 -16.84 17.71
N GLU A 204 3.28 -16.36 17.71
CA GLU A 204 4.44 -17.16 18.11
C GLU A 204 4.29 -17.67 19.56
N LEU A 205 3.87 -16.80 20.48
CA LEU A 205 3.65 -17.17 21.88
C LEU A 205 2.50 -18.19 22.05
N LEU A 206 1.41 -18.01 21.30
CA LEU A 206 0.25 -18.92 21.37
C LEU A 206 0.54 -20.32 20.83
N TYR A 207 1.38 -20.43 19.83
CA TYR A 207 1.66 -21.72 19.17
C TYR A 207 3.04 -22.30 19.53
N GLY A 208 3.88 -21.57 20.25
CA GLY A 208 5.24 -22.00 20.61
C GLY A 208 6.15 -22.21 19.40
N LYS A 209 5.87 -21.52 18.26
CA LYS A 209 6.51 -21.75 16.97
C LYS A 209 6.99 -20.42 16.38
N LYS A 210 8.10 -20.45 15.64
CA LYS A 210 8.59 -19.31 14.87
C LYS A 210 7.79 -19.12 13.59
N ILE A 211 7.49 -17.86 13.27
CA ILE A 211 6.82 -17.50 12.03
C ILE A 211 7.85 -17.35 10.91
N LYS A 212 7.63 -18.09 9.81
CA LYS A 212 8.40 -18.00 8.58
C LYS A 212 7.95 -16.84 7.69
N ASN A 213 6.63 -16.68 7.52
CA ASN A 213 6.06 -15.64 6.65
C ASN A 213 4.61 -15.30 7.01
N ILE A 214 4.15 -14.14 6.52
CA ILE A 214 2.73 -13.75 6.51
C ILE A 214 2.28 -13.44 5.10
N TYR A 215 1.20 -14.06 4.67
CA TYR A 215 0.52 -13.80 3.40
C TYR A 215 -0.76 -13.02 3.67
N PHE A 216 -0.78 -11.75 3.37
CA PHE A 216 -1.95 -10.88 3.59
C PHE A 216 -3.10 -11.15 2.62
N ARG A 217 -2.77 -11.71 1.48
CA ARG A 217 -3.69 -12.26 0.48
C ARG A 217 -3.02 -13.41 -0.25
N SER A 218 -3.74 -14.49 -0.45
CA SER A 218 -3.22 -15.62 -1.20
C SER A 218 -4.30 -16.21 -2.12
N LYS A 219 -3.87 -17.03 -3.07
CA LYS A 219 -4.70 -17.90 -3.89
C LYS A 219 -4.57 -19.37 -3.40
N ASP A 220 -4.11 -19.55 -2.17
CA ASP A 220 -4.01 -20.85 -1.53
C ASP A 220 -5.41 -21.36 -1.13
N LYS A 221 -5.86 -22.43 -1.81
CA LYS A 221 -7.20 -23.01 -1.60
C LYS A 221 -7.35 -23.61 -0.20
N GLU A 222 -6.29 -24.17 0.40
CA GLU A 222 -6.30 -24.71 1.76
C GLU A 222 -6.60 -23.59 2.77
N MET A 223 -6.18 -22.37 2.48
CA MET A 223 -6.43 -21.19 3.28
C MET A 223 -7.65 -20.38 2.80
N ASN A 224 -8.55 -20.98 2.02
CA ASN A 224 -9.75 -20.35 1.46
C ASN A 224 -9.43 -19.05 0.68
N ASN A 225 -8.33 -19.01 -0.04
CA ASN A 225 -7.81 -17.83 -0.74
C ASN A 225 -7.66 -16.59 0.16
N GLY A 226 -7.46 -16.80 1.46
CA GLY A 226 -7.42 -15.75 2.48
C GLY A 226 -6.00 -15.38 2.94
N ALA A 227 -5.95 -14.54 3.97
CA ALA A 227 -4.71 -14.23 4.66
C ALA A 227 -4.33 -15.32 5.66
N TYR A 228 -3.03 -15.62 5.74
CA TYR A 228 -2.52 -16.61 6.70
C TYR A 228 -1.07 -16.32 7.11
N ILE A 229 -0.69 -16.90 8.25
CA ILE A 229 0.67 -16.98 8.75
C ILE A 229 1.17 -18.38 8.46
N GLU A 230 2.39 -18.51 7.95
CA GLU A 230 3.12 -19.76 7.81
C GLU A 230 4.24 -19.82 8.86
N PHE A 231 4.30 -20.90 9.63
CA PHE A 231 5.36 -21.17 10.59
C PHE A 231 6.51 -21.96 9.95
N GLU A 232 7.68 -21.98 10.59
CA GLU A 232 8.87 -22.65 10.06
C GLU A 232 8.68 -24.15 9.82
N ASP A 233 7.81 -24.79 10.61
CA ASP A 233 7.44 -26.21 10.46
C ASP A 233 6.36 -26.48 9.39
N GLY A 234 5.96 -25.46 8.64
CA GLY A 234 4.94 -25.54 7.60
C GLY A 234 3.49 -25.42 8.10
N PHE A 235 3.26 -25.32 9.41
CA PHE A 235 1.91 -25.08 9.94
C PHE A 235 1.37 -23.73 9.47
N LYS A 236 0.12 -23.70 9.03
CA LYS A 236 -0.55 -22.48 8.53
C LYS A 236 -1.70 -22.08 9.43
N LYS A 237 -1.80 -20.79 9.74
CA LYS A 237 -2.85 -20.20 10.57
C LYS A 237 -3.49 -19.01 9.90
N SER A 238 -4.82 -18.98 9.85
CA SER A 238 -5.56 -17.83 9.30
C SER A 238 -5.21 -16.51 10.01
N ALA A 239 -4.91 -15.49 9.24
CA ALA A 239 -4.66 -14.11 9.68
C ALA A 239 -5.92 -13.22 9.57
N ALA A 240 -7.11 -13.79 9.50
CA ALA A 240 -8.37 -13.06 9.31
C ALA A 240 -8.63 -11.99 10.39
N THR A 241 -8.17 -12.19 11.63
CA THR A 241 -8.26 -11.18 12.70
C THR A 241 -7.53 -9.89 12.33
N TYR A 242 -6.30 -9.99 11.80
CA TYR A 242 -5.53 -8.83 11.37
C TYR A 242 -6.23 -8.10 10.23
N ILE A 243 -6.65 -8.84 9.21
CA ILE A 243 -7.36 -8.28 8.05
C ILE A 243 -8.67 -7.60 8.48
N THR A 244 -9.44 -8.21 9.39
CA THR A 244 -10.69 -7.63 9.88
C THR A 244 -10.44 -6.34 10.67
N ALA A 245 -9.39 -6.29 11.49
CA ALA A 245 -9.00 -5.08 12.22
C ALA A 245 -8.56 -3.95 11.27
N PHE A 246 -7.93 -4.29 10.17
CA PHE A 246 -7.50 -3.35 9.14
C PHE A 246 -8.65 -2.94 8.20
N THR A 247 -9.04 -3.82 7.27
CA THR A 247 -9.97 -3.47 6.18
C THR A 247 -11.42 -3.39 6.65
N GLY A 248 -11.80 -4.22 7.63
CA GLY A 248 -13.18 -4.30 8.11
C GLY A 248 -13.56 -3.26 9.14
N ALA A 249 -12.66 -2.93 10.04
CA ALA A 249 -12.93 -2.06 11.18
C ALA A 249 -12.20 -0.71 11.13
N GLN A 250 -11.19 -0.53 10.31
CA GLN A 250 -10.29 0.64 10.30
C GLN A 250 -9.73 0.95 11.71
N LEU A 251 -9.43 -0.11 12.47
CA LEU A 251 -8.99 -0.01 13.85
C LEU A 251 -7.53 0.39 13.98
N ILE A 252 -6.69 -0.12 13.06
CA ILE A 252 -5.22 -0.05 13.14
C ILE A 252 -4.59 0.84 12.07
N SER A 253 -5.41 1.60 11.35
CA SER A 253 -4.96 2.47 10.26
C SER A 253 -4.37 3.78 10.77
N ARG A 254 -3.42 4.35 10.01
CA ARG A 254 -2.86 5.68 10.27
C ARG A 254 -3.95 6.75 10.29
N PRO A 255 -3.92 7.73 11.20
CA PRO A 255 -4.96 8.76 11.29
C PRO A 255 -5.20 9.52 9.98
N SER A 256 -4.14 9.92 9.28
CA SER A 256 -4.25 10.64 8.00
C SER A 256 -4.93 9.83 6.88
N CYS A 257 -4.99 8.50 6.97
CA CYS A 257 -5.66 7.67 5.97
C CYS A 257 -7.18 7.82 5.98
N ASN A 258 -7.77 8.27 7.08
CA ASN A 258 -9.22 8.51 7.18
C ASN A 258 -9.65 9.85 6.55
N ASN A 259 -8.68 10.70 6.22
CA ASN A 259 -8.87 11.95 5.49
C ASN A 259 -7.84 12.06 4.35
N CYS A 260 -7.73 10.97 3.57
CA CYS A 260 -6.69 10.84 2.55
C CYS A 260 -7.07 11.61 1.29
N GLN A 261 -6.25 12.55 0.88
CA GLN A 261 -6.44 13.35 -0.34
C GLN A 261 -6.20 12.56 -1.64
N PHE A 262 -5.62 11.35 -1.53
CA PHE A 262 -5.35 10.49 -2.68
C PHE A 262 -6.47 9.50 -2.98
N VAL A 263 -7.55 9.54 -2.21
CA VAL A 263 -8.73 8.72 -2.45
C VAL A 263 -9.58 9.39 -3.53
N SER A 264 -9.32 9.07 -4.76
CA SER A 264 -10.10 9.55 -5.90
C SER A 264 -9.80 8.70 -7.13
N SER A 265 -10.59 8.86 -8.20
CA SER A 265 -10.29 8.31 -9.52
C SER A 265 -9.25 9.14 -10.29
N ASN A 266 -8.96 10.37 -9.85
CA ASN A 266 -7.93 11.23 -10.43
C ASN A 266 -6.55 10.81 -9.90
N ARG A 267 -5.86 9.96 -10.65
CA ARG A 267 -4.58 9.36 -10.26
C ARG A 267 -3.39 10.24 -10.58
N LYS A 268 -2.29 10.05 -9.83
CA LYS A 268 -1.10 10.92 -9.91
C LYS A 268 0.15 10.21 -10.44
N ALA A 269 0.12 8.88 -10.58
CA ALA A 269 1.21 8.07 -11.14
C ALA A 269 1.06 7.90 -12.66
N ASP A 270 2.04 7.33 -13.33
CA ASP A 270 1.93 6.93 -14.74
C ASP A 270 0.90 5.79 -14.89
N PHE A 271 0.98 4.81 -13.98
CA PHE A 271 0.04 3.69 -13.88
C PHE A 271 -0.58 3.60 -12.49
N THR A 272 -1.82 3.11 -12.44
CA THR A 272 -2.43 2.64 -11.19
C THR A 272 -2.85 1.19 -11.36
N ILE A 273 -2.53 0.35 -10.39
CA ILE A 273 -2.92 -1.05 -10.39
C ILE A 273 -3.69 -1.42 -9.11
N GLY A 274 -4.61 -2.35 -9.24
CA GLY A 274 -5.38 -2.89 -8.12
C GLY A 274 -6.21 -4.09 -8.56
N ASP A 275 -7.08 -4.58 -7.68
CA ASP A 275 -8.10 -5.55 -8.08
C ASP A 275 -9.23 -4.85 -8.80
N PHE A 276 -9.83 -5.50 -9.80
CA PHE A 276 -11.05 -5.00 -10.39
C PHE A 276 -12.27 -5.54 -9.61
N TRP A 277 -12.59 -4.91 -8.50
CA TRP A 277 -13.75 -5.30 -7.69
C TRP A 277 -15.07 -5.07 -8.45
N GLY A 278 -15.91 -6.12 -8.52
CA GLY A 278 -17.20 -6.07 -9.21
C GLY A 278 -17.09 -6.33 -10.71
N ILE A 279 -16.00 -6.95 -11.16
CA ILE A 279 -15.79 -7.34 -12.56
C ILE A 279 -16.96 -8.13 -13.15
N ASP A 280 -17.59 -9.01 -12.34
CA ASP A 280 -18.74 -9.82 -12.77
C ASP A 280 -19.95 -8.99 -13.25
N LYS A 281 -20.05 -7.74 -12.78
CA LYS A 281 -21.12 -6.81 -13.20
C LYS A 281 -20.79 -6.01 -14.44
N VAL A 282 -19.51 -5.96 -14.81
CA VAL A 282 -18.99 -5.15 -15.93
C VAL A 282 -18.63 -6.04 -17.11
N PHE A 283 -17.89 -7.11 -16.85
CA PHE A 283 -17.42 -8.08 -17.84
C PHE A 283 -17.50 -9.50 -17.25
N PRO A 284 -18.70 -10.09 -17.13
CA PRO A 284 -18.89 -11.40 -16.48
C PRO A 284 -18.05 -12.51 -17.14
N ASP A 285 -18.00 -12.56 -18.47
CA ASP A 285 -17.27 -13.60 -19.23
C ASP A 285 -15.73 -13.45 -19.14
N PHE A 286 -15.23 -12.29 -18.69
CA PHE A 286 -13.81 -12.06 -18.51
C PHE A 286 -13.28 -12.60 -17.19
N ASN A 287 -14.16 -12.78 -16.20
CA ASN A 287 -13.79 -13.27 -14.87
C ASN A 287 -13.74 -14.80 -14.85
N ASP A 288 -12.55 -15.35 -14.85
CA ASP A 288 -12.28 -16.79 -14.72
C ASP A 288 -11.96 -17.23 -13.27
N GLY A 289 -12.24 -16.38 -12.28
CA GLY A 289 -12.00 -16.66 -10.86
C GLY A 289 -10.53 -16.63 -10.42
N LYS A 290 -9.58 -16.40 -11.35
CA LYS A 290 -8.13 -16.38 -11.04
C LYS A 290 -7.61 -14.98 -10.70
N GLY A 291 -8.47 -13.97 -10.65
CA GLY A 291 -8.15 -12.57 -10.36
C GLY A 291 -7.97 -11.72 -11.63
N ILE A 292 -8.64 -10.57 -11.63
CA ILE A 292 -8.56 -9.55 -12.68
C ILE A 292 -8.01 -8.26 -12.07
N SER A 293 -7.03 -7.64 -12.72
CA SER A 293 -6.50 -6.35 -12.29
C SER A 293 -7.27 -5.20 -12.92
N LEU A 294 -7.53 -4.17 -12.13
CA LEU A 294 -7.76 -2.84 -12.64
C LEU A 294 -6.40 -2.22 -12.99
N LEU A 295 -6.27 -1.74 -14.21
CA LEU A 295 -5.15 -0.93 -14.67
C LEU A 295 -5.67 0.42 -15.12
N THR A 296 -5.06 1.53 -14.66
CA THR A 296 -5.24 2.82 -15.32
C THR A 296 -3.93 3.28 -15.94
N VAL A 297 -4.04 3.90 -17.12
CA VAL A 297 -2.95 4.50 -17.90
C VAL A 297 -3.20 6.00 -17.89
N ASN A 298 -2.34 6.75 -17.22
CA ASN A 298 -2.67 8.11 -16.80
C ASN A 298 -1.88 9.20 -17.53
N THR A 299 -0.76 8.85 -18.18
CA THR A 299 0.12 9.81 -18.86
C THR A 299 0.41 9.37 -20.29
N GLU A 300 0.91 10.29 -21.13
CA GLU A 300 1.38 9.94 -22.47
C GLU A 300 2.53 8.93 -22.44
N LYS A 301 3.46 9.09 -21.48
CA LYS A 301 4.55 8.13 -21.25
C LYS A 301 3.98 6.74 -20.96
N ALA A 302 2.99 6.64 -20.07
CA ALA A 302 2.33 5.39 -19.76
C ALA A 302 1.59 4.80 -20.98
N THR A 303 0.97 5.62 -21.82
CA THR A 303 0.32 5.18 -23.06
C THR A 303 1.34 4.58 -24.04
N LYS A 304 2.51 5.19 -24.19
CA LYS A 304 3.59 4.64 -25.03
C LYS A 304 4.08 3.28 -24.49
N ILE A 305 4.21 3.16 -23.17
CA ILE A 305 4.61 1.89 -22.53
C ILE A 305 3.50 0.84 -22.68
N PHE A 306 2.24 1.20 -22.42
CA PHE A 306 1.10 0.30 -22.56
C PHE A 306 1.03 -0.33 -23.96
N ASN A 307 1.24 0.46 -25.02
CA ASN A 307 1.27 -0.02 -26.39
C ASN A 307 2.38 -1.06 -26.65
N LYS A 308 3.49 -1.02 -25.90
CA LYS A 308 4.59 -1.98 -26.01
C LYS A 308 4.33 -3.27 -25.23
N ILE A 309 3.50 -3.23 -24.18
CA ILE A 309 3.30 -4.37 -23.28
C ILE A 309 1.93 -5.03 -23.42
N LYS A 310 0.98 -4.44 -24.14
CA LYS A 310 -0.41 -4.93 -24.25
C LYS A 310 -0.54 -6.36 -24.79
N GLU A 311 0.42 -6.82 -25.60
CA GLU A 311 0.47 -8.18 -26.14
C GLU A 311 0.67 -9.25 -25.03
N ASN A 312 1.22 -8.86 -23.88
CA ASN A 312 1.46 -9.75 -22.74
C ASN A 312 0.23 -9.93 -21.83
N MET A 313 -0.89 -9.26 -22.17
CA MET A 313 -2.12 -9.31 -21.37
C MET A 313 -3.37 -9.47 -22.26
N GLU A 314 -4.41 -10.01 -21.66
CA GLU A 314 -5.76 -9.82 -22.14
C GLU A 314 -6.36 -8.62 -21.44
N PHE A 315 -7.14 -7.79 -22.13
CA PHE A 315 -7.73 -6.60 -21.52
C PHE A 315 -9.03 -6.16 -22.22
N TYR A 316 -9.87 -5.50 -21.43
CA TYR A 316 -11.03 -4.74 -21.92
C TYR A 316 -10.94 -3.30 -21.42
N GLU A 317 -11.15 -2.34 -22.33
CA GLU A 317 -11.25 -0.93 -21.96
C GLU A 317 -12.59 -0.66 -21.26
N THR A 318 -12.58 0.20 -20.25
CA THR A 318 -13.76 0.60 -19.48
C THR A 318 -13.67 2.07 -19.10
N ASN A 319 -14.74 2.63 -18.56
CA ASN A 319 -14.71 3.98 -18.01
C ASN A 319 -14.36 4.00 -16.51
N LEU A 320 -13.87 5.12 -16.04
CA LEU A 320 -13.46 5.30 -14.65
C LEU A 320 -14.59 5.05 -13.64
N LYS A 321 -15.84 5.40 -13.99
CA LYS A 321 -17.00 5.21 -13.09
C LYS A 321 -17.22 3.72 -12.81
N LEU A 322 -17.18 2.88 -13.83
CA LEU A 322 -17.31 1.42 -13.68
C LEU A 322 -16.07 0.82 -13.00
N ALA A 323 -14.88 1.23 -13.42
CA ALA A 323 -13.62 0.76 -12.86
C ALA A 323 -13.50 0.99 -11.34
N PHE A 324 -14.00 2.11 -10.84
CA PHE A 324 -13.94 2.49 -9.44
C PHE A 324 -15.26 2.31 -8.67
N ALA A 325 -16.32 1.77 -9.29
CA ALA A 325 -17.62 1.62 -8.64
C ALA A 325 -17.58 0.80 -7.33
N ASN A 326 -16.73 -0.23 -7.28
CA ASN A 326 -16.55 -1.10 -6.11
C ASN A 326 -15.14 -1.00 -5.51
N ASN A 327 -14.29 -0.13 -6.05
CA ASN A 327 -12.96 0.13 -5.53
C ASN A 327 -12.97 1.26 -4.48
N HIS A 328 -11.85 1.41 -3.79
CA HIS A 328 -11.67 2.43 -2.77
C HIS A 328 -11.57 3.82 -3.42
N ASN A 329 -12.69 4.53 -3.48
CA ASN A 329 -12.84 5.86 -4.08
C ASN A 329 -13.36 6.93 -3.09
N CYS A 330 -13.49 6.59 -1.82
CA CYS A 330 -13.89 7.50 -0.74
C CYS A 330 -13.14 7.18 0.56
N ASN A 331 -13.03 8.18 1.43
CA ASN A 331 -12.44 8.00 2.74
C ASN A 331 -13.29 7.08 3.60
N LEU A 332 -12.65 6.09 4.25
CA LEU A 332 -13.31 5.19 5.19
C LEU A 332 -13.34 5.82 6.58
N PRO A 333 -14.48 5.71 7.29
CA PRO A 333 -14.58 6.25 8.64
C PRO A 333 -13.65 5.50 9.60
N GLN A 334 -12.99 6.24 10.46
CA GLN A 334 -12.17 5.68 11.52
C GLN A 334 -13.01 4.87 12.50
N SER A 335 -12.45 3.78 13.02
CA SER A 335 -13.10 3.03 14.10
C SER A 335 -13.31 3.92 15.33
N LYS A 336 -14.51 3.92 15.88
CA LYS A 336 -14.80 4.59 17.17
C LYS A 336 -13.98 4.05 18.34
N TYR A 337 -13.44 2.85 18.20
CA TYR A 337 -12.61 2.21 19.22
C TYR A 337 -11.11 2.45 19.04
N ARG A 338 -10.70 3.09 17.94
CA ARG A 338 -9.28 3.27 17.60
C ARG A 338 -8.52 4.00 18.70
N LYS A 339 -9.03 5.15 19.16
CA LYS A 339 -8.41 5.94 20.23
C LYS A 339 -8.17 5.07 21.47
N LYS A 340 -9.22 4.42 21.99
CA LYS A 340 -9.14 3.53 23.15
C LYS A 340 -8.20 2.35 22.96
N PHE A 341 -8.12 1.81 21.74
CA PHE A 341 -7.23 0.70 21.41
C PHE A 341 -5.76 1.12 21.53
N PHE A 342 -5.38 2.25 20.95
CA PHE A 342 -4.00 2.73 20.99
C PHE A 342 -3.60 3.32 22.35
N GLU A 343 -4.52 3.95 23.09
CA GLU A 343 -4.28 4.34 24.48
C GLU A 343 -3.89 3.12 25.35
N LYS A 344 -4.59 2.00 25.16
CA LYS A 344 -4.29 0.74 25.86
C LYS A 344 -3.01 0.04 25.38
N ILE A 345 -2.53 0.31 24.20
CA ILE A 345 -1.20 -0.10 23.76
C ILE A 345 -0.15 0.77 24.42
N ALA A 346 -0.38 2.07 24.52
CA ALA A 346 0.54 3.01 25.12
C ALA A 346 0.71 2.81 26.64
N ASP A 347 -0.35 2.45 27.36
CA ASP A 347 -0.32 2.15 28.80
C ASP A 347 0.08 0.69 29.13
N GLY A 348 0.35 -0.15 28.12
CA GLY A 348 0.76 -1.54 28.28
C GLY A 348 -0.39 -2.54 28.57
N SER A 349 -1.64 -2.06 28.72
CA SER A 349 -2.82 -2.93 28.94
C SER A 349 -3.07 -3.86 27.75
N ILE A 350 -2.73 -3.41 26.55
CA ILE A 350 -2.66 -4.23 25.34
C ILE A 350 -1.20 -4.42 24.97
N ASN A 351 -0.76 -5.66 24.95
CA ASN A 351 0.62 -6.05 24.66
C ASN A 351 0.66 -7.32 23.79
N GLU A 352 1.83 -7.85 23.57
CA GLU A 352 2.07 -9.03 22.73
C GLU A 352 1.37 -10.30 23.21
N ASN A 353 0.98 -10.40 24.51
CA ASN A 353 0.29 -11.57 25.03
C ASN A 353 -1.25 -11.55 24.79
N ASN A 354 -1.83 -10.39 24.50
CA ASN A 354 -3.29 -10.25 24.48
C ASN A 354 -3.86 -9.47 23.29
N ILE A 355 -3.03 -8.95 22.37
CA ILE A 355 -3.46 -8.06 21.28
C ILE A 355 -4.55 -8.70 20.41
N ILE A 356 -4.48 -9.99 20.08
CA ILE A 356 -5.47 -10.69 19.26
C ILE A 356 -6.85 -10.65 19.92
N LYS A 357 -6.93 -10.83 21.25
CA LYS A 357 -8.18 -10.71 22.01
C LYS A 357 -8.81 -9.33 21.84
N TYR A 358 -8.02 -8.26 21.93
CA TYR A 358 -8.51 -6.88 21.81
C TYR A 358 -8.81 -6.50 20.35
N MET A 359 -8.03 -6.96 19.38
CA MET A 359 -8.36 -6.81 17.96
C MET A 359 -9.72 -7.42 17.66
N ASN A 360 -9.97 -8.66 18.11
CA ASN A 360 -11.28 -9.31 17.95
C ASN A 360 -12.40 -8.55 18.66
N LYS A 361 -12.15 -8.04 19.88
CA LYS A 361 -13.14 -7.25 20.65
C LYS A 361 -13.56 -5.98 19.93
N TYR A 362 -12.58 -5.19 19.45
CA TYR A 362 -12.82 -3.87 18.90
C TYR A 362 -13.12 -3.85 17.38
N SER A 363 -12.93 -4.99 16.69
CA SER A 363 -13.27 -5.15 15.27
C SER A 363 -14.65 -5.77 15.01
N LYS A 364 -15.36 -6.20 16.05
CA LYS A 364 -16.70 -6.78 15.90
C LYS A 364 -17.68 -5.74 15.38
N LYS A 365 -18.37 -6.08 14.29
CA LYS A 365 -19.53 -5.29 13.84
C LYS A 365 -20.60 -5.31 14.94
N PRO A 366 -21.33 -4.20 15.17
CA PRO A 366 -22.47 -4.17 16.08
C PRO A 366 -23.45 -5.31 15.79
N ILE A 367 -24.03 -5.88 16.83
CA ILE A 367 -24.90 -7.08 16.75
C ILE A 367 -26.02 -6.89 15.71
N TYR A 368 -26.66 -5.72 15.68
CA TYR A 368 -27.72 -5.41 14.71
C TYR A 368 -27.25 -5.50 13.25
N ARG A 369 -26.00 -5.06 12.91
CA ARG A 369 -25.45 -5.21 11.56
C ARG A 369 -25.10 -6.65 11.22
N ARG A 370 -24.78 -7.47 12.21
CA ARG A 370 -24.58 -8.93 12.02
C ARG A 370 -25.89 -9.64 11.73
N LEU A 371 -26.99 -9.24 12.39
CA LEU A 371 -28.33 -9.77 12.16
C LEU A 371 -28.88 -9.35 10.79
N LEU A 372 -28.74 -8.09 10.41
CA LEU A 372 -29.12 -7.60 9.08
C LEU A 372 -28.32 -8.28 7.95
N GLY A 373 -27.05 -8.56 8.16
CA GLY A 373 -26.21 -9.29 7.19
C GLY A 373 -26.62 -10.78 7.06
N LYS A 374 -27.12 -11.42 8.12
CA LYS A 374 -27.71 -12.76 8.07
C LYS A 374 -29.08 -12.77 7.39
N ALA A 375 -29.92 -11.78 7.69
CA ALA A 375 -31.23 -11.65 7.05
C ALA A 375 -31.13 -11.41 5.55
N LYS A 376 -30.19 -10.54 5.09
CA LYS A 376 -29.94 -10.36 3.64
C LYS A 376 -29.45 -11.62 2.94
N LYS A 377 -28.66 -12.48 3.60
CA LYS A 377 -28.25 -13.78 3.02
C LYS A 377 -29.36 -14.82 2.95
N LEU A 378 -30.40 -14.70 3.78
CA LEU A 378 -31.58 -15.55 3.75
C LEU A 378 -32.60 -15.14 2.69
N ILE A 379 -32.61 -13.86 2.29
CA ILE A 379 -33.52 -13.31 1.25
C ILE A 379 -32.95 -13.51 -0.17
N ILE A 380 -31.64 -13.81 -0.30
CA ILE A 380 -30.95 -14.01 -1.60
C ILE A 380 -30.75 -15.52 -1.91
N ARG A 381 -31.25 -16.40 -1.06
CA ARG A 381 -31.43 -17.82 -1.34
C ARG A 381 -32.91 -18.08 -1.67
#